data_d4312dc776d58f6526adace8d1b32164
#
_entry.id   d4312dc776d58f6526adace8d1b32164
#
_cell.length_a   1.000
_cell.length_b   1.000
_cell.length_c   1.000
_cell.angle_alpha   90.00
_cell.angle_beta   90.00
_cell.angle_gamma   90.00
#
_symmetry.space_group_name_H-M   'P 1'
#
loop_
_entity.id
_entity.type
_entity.pdbx_description
1 polymer ?
#
loop_
_entity_poly.entity_id
_entity_poly.type
_entity_poly.pdbx_seq_one_letter_code
_entity_poly.pdbx_strand_id
1 'polypeptide(L)'
;CVRTEGVKIVAIGKGLEPHDAYDTGVFAVGNRFFAALRELAAPSITEGVRGLIVEDAAEIVDCSDVDWIDIDDAVALAKAETWLADNERQIFRRAER
;
A
#
# COMPACT_ATOMS: atom_id res chain seq x y z
N CYS A 1 -1.45 1.55 -8.08
CA CYS A 1 -2.80 1.09 -8.43
C CYS A 1 -2.88 -0.43 -8.27
N VAL A 2 -4.02 -0.90 -7.83
CA VAL A 2 -4.27 -2.31 -7.55
C VAL A 2 -5.60 -2.71 -8.17
N ARG A 3 -5.64 -3.90 -8.76
CA ARG A 3 -6.88 -4.53 -9.22
C ARG A 3 -7.13 -5.76 -8.38
N THR A 4 -8.38 -5.90 -7.89
CA THR A 4 -8.76 -6.97 -6.98
C THR A 4 -9.92 -7.81 -7.50
N GLU A 5 -9.99 -9.04 -7.03
CA GLU A 5 -11.17 -9.90 -7.11
C GLU A 5 -11.48 -10.42 -5.70
N GLY A 6 -12.55 -9.90 -5.08
CA GLY A 6 -12.81 -10.12 -3.65
C GLY A 6 -11.67 -9.55 -2.82
N VAL A 7 -11.03 -10.35 -1.99
CA VAL A 7 -9.88 -9.95 -1.19
C VAL A 7 -8.54 -10.22 -1.87
N LYS A 8 -8.52 -10.88 -3.02
CA LYS A 8 -7.31 -11.23 -3.74
C LYS A 8 -6.83 -10.09 -4.63
N ILE A 9 -5.53 -9.87 -4.65
CA ILE A 9 -4.90 -8.97 -5.61
C ILE A 9 -4.64 -9.77 -6.90
N VAL A 10 -5.14 -9.25 -8.02
CA VAL A 10 -4.93 -9.89 -9.32
C VAL A 10 -3.97 -9.11 -10.23
N ALA A 11 -3.75 -7.82 -9.95
CA ALA A 11 -2.74 -7.01 -10.62
C ALA A 11 -2.33 -5.82 -9.75
N ILE A 12 -1.08 -5.40 -9.90
CA ILE A 12 -0.52 -4.23 -9.22
C ILE A 12 0.47 -3.52 -10.15
N GLY A 13 0.45 -2.20 -10.15
CA GLY A 13 1.42 -1.42 -10.92
C GLY A 13 1.06 0.05 -10.99
N LYS A 14 2.06 0.87 -11.29
CA LYS A 14 1.89 2.29 -11.50
C LYS A 14 1.10 2.52 -12.80
N GLY A 15 0.05 3.31 -12.73
CA GLY A 15 -0.78 3.61 -13.91
C GLY A 15 -1.62 2.44 -14.42
N LEU A 16 -1.80 1.39 -13.61
CA LEU A 16 -2.60 0.23 -13.97
C LEU A 16 -4.04 0.62 -14.30
N GLU A 17 -4.54 0.19 -15.47
CA GLU A 17 -5.93 0.38 -15.88
C GLU A 17 -6.51 -0.94 -16.44
N PRO A 18 -7.72 -1.35 -16.04
CA PRO A 18 -8.50 -0.77 -14.95
C PRO A 18 -7.93 -1.08 -13.56
N HIS A 19 -8.26 -0.27 -12.57
CA HIS A 19 -7.93 -0.52 -11.17
C HIS A 19 -9.12 -0.15 -10.28
N ASP A 20 -9.21 -0.77 -9.10
CA ASP A 20 -10.29 -0.53 -8.12
C ASP A 20 -9.76 -0.12 -6.74
N ALA A 21 -8.45 -0.07 -6.56
CA ALA A 21 -7.84 0.30 -5.30
C ALA A 21 -6.47 0.96 -5.49
N TYR A 22 -6.02 1.63 -4.44
CA TYR A 22 -4.66 2.16 -4.31
C TYR A 22 -4.00 1.51 -3.09
N ASP A 23 -2.71 1.15 -3.19
CA ASP A 23 -1.97 0.69 -2.03
C ASP A 23 -1.54 1.86 -1.16
N THR A 24 -1.46 1.64 0.16
CA THR A 24 -1.03 2.63 1.14
C THR A 24 0.49 2.65 1.34
N GLY A 25 1.22 1.76 0.67
CA GLY A 25 2.64 1.55 0.91
C GLY A 25 2.95 0.69 2.13
N VAL A 26 1.94 0.18 2.82
CA VAL A 26 2.10 -0.71 3.99
C VAL A 26 1.77 -2.13 3.59
N PHE A 27 2.72 -3.04 3.81
CA PHE A 27 2.61 -4.44 3.42
C PHE A 27 2.97 -5.35 4.59
N ALA A 28 2.11 -6.31 4.90
CA ALA A 28 2.43 -7.39 5.81
C ALA A 28 2.86 -8.59 4.97
N VAL A 29 4.10 -9.03 5.16
CA VAL A 29 4.71 -10.04 4.30
C VAL A 29 5.26 -11.20 5.10
N GLY A 30 5.22 -12.38 4.50
CA GLY A 30 5.81 -13.60 5.04
C GLY A 30 6.99 -14.09 4.21
N ASN A 31 7.43 -15.31 4.49
CA ASN A 31 8.60 -15.91 3.85
C ASN A 31 8.45 -16.06 2.32
N ARG A 32 7.25 -16.26 1.82
CA ARG A 32 6.98 -16.36 0.38
C ARG A 32 7.34 -15.08 -0.37
N PHE A 33 7.10 -13.93 0.23
CA PHE A 33 7.48 -12.64 -0.34
C PHE A 33 8.98 -12.54 -0.53
N PHE A 34 9.76 -12.88 0.48
CA PHE A 34 11.22 -12.87 0.42
C PHE A 34 11.76 -13.89 -0.57
N ALA A 35 11.14 -15.06 -0.66
CA ALA A 35 11.49 -16.06 -1.67
C ALA A 35 11.26 -15.53 -3.08
N ALA A 36 10.15 -14.83 -3.32
CA ALA A 36 9.87 -14.19 -4.61
C ALA A 36 10.91 -13.12 -4.95
N LEU A 37 11.35 -12.33 -3.98
CA LEU A 37 12.39 -11.30 -4.18
C LEU A 37 13.74 -11.91 -4.57
N ARG A 38 14.09 -13.05 -4.01
CA ARG A 38 15.38 -13.73 -4.30
C ARG A 38 15.49 -14.20 -5.73
N GLU A 39 14.37 -14.45 -6.40
CA GLU A 39 14.32 -14.86 -7.81
C GLU A 39 14.56 -13.69 -8.77
N LEU A 40 14.55 -12.46 -8.29
CA LEU A 40 14.61 -11.25 -9.10
C LEU A 40 16.03 -10.69 -9.19
N ALA A 41 16.43 -10.27 -10.39
CA ALA A 41 17.72 -9.60 -10.60
C ALA A 41 17.73 -8.18 -9.99
N ALA A 42 16.60 -7.49 -10.07
CA ALA A 42 16.41 -6.14 -9.51
C ALA A 42 15.12 -6.11 -8.68
N PRO A 43 15.16 -6.59 -7.42
CA PRO A 43 13.96 -6.74 -6.62
C PRO A 43 13.34 -5.40 -6.26
N SER A 44 11.99 -5.35 -6.33
CA SER A 44 11.17 -4.25 -5.85
C SER A 44 9.94 -4.83 -5.13
N ILE A 45 9.28 -4.01 -4.32
CA ILE A 45 8.05 -4.43 -3.64
C ILE A 45 6.99 -4.83 -4.66
N THR A 46 6.80 -4.03 -5.71
CA THR A 46 5.83 -4.32 -6.76
C THR A 46 6.10 -5.67 -7.44
N GLU A 47 7.34 -5.94 -7.79
CA GLU A 47 7.71 -7.23 -8.42
C GLU A 47 7.58 -8.41 -7.45
N GLY A 48 7.88 -8.19 -6.17
CA GLY A 48 7.64 -9.21 -5.14
C GLY A 48 6.17 -9.55 -4.99
N VAL A 49 5.30 -8.55 -4.98
CA VAL A 49 3.84 -8.75 -4.94
C VAL A 49 3.35 -9.46 -6.21
N ARG A 50 3.87 -9.10 -7.37
CA ARG A 50 3.54 -9.79 -8.63
C ARG A 50 3.90 -11.28 -8.59
N GLY A 51 5.01 -11.63 -7.97
CA GLY A 51 5.38 -13.04 -7.75
C GLY A 51 4.37 -13.78 -6.90
N LEU A 52 3.84 -13.14 -5.86
CA LEU A 52 2.78 -13.70 -5.02
C LEU A 52 1.44 -13.81 -5.74
N ILE A 53 1.12 -12.87 -6.63
CA ILE A 53 -0.10 -12.92 -7.45
C ILE A 53 -0.12 -14.19 -8.31
N VAL A 54 1.00 -14.53 -8.93
CA VAL A 54 1.14 -15.77 -9.72
C VAL A 54 0.81 -17.01 -8.89
N GLU A 55 1.16 -16.99 -7.61
CA GLU A 55 0.88 -18.08 -6.66
C GLU A 55 -0.49 -17.97 -5.98
N ASP A 56 -1.31 -17.00 -6.34
CA ASP A 56 -2.59 -16.68 -5.69
C ASP A 56 -2.43 -16.43 -4.19
N ALA A 57 -1.34 -15.79 -3.79
CA ALA A 57 -0.93 -15.59 -2.40
C ALA A 57 -0.91 -14.12 -1.97
N ALA A 58 -1.53 -13.22 -2.73
CA ALA A 58 -1.61 -11.80 -2.40
C ALA A 58 -3.04 -11.38 -2.09
N GLU A 59 -3.25 -10.78 -0.92
CA GLU A 59 -4.55 -10.33 -0.45
C GLU A 59 -4.51 -8.87 -0.01
N ILE A 60 -5.68 -8.22 0.01
CA ILE A 60 -5.82 -6.87 0.53
C ILE A 60 -6.42 -6.87 1.92
N VAL A 61 -6.08 -5.83 2.68
CA VAL A 61 -6.85 -5.39 3.85
C VAL A 61 -7.40 -4.00 3.50
N ASP A 62 -8.72 -3.87 3.52
CA ASP A 62 -9.39 -2.61 3.20
C ASP A 62 -9.20 -1.61 4.34
N CYS A 63 -8.53 -0.50 4.07
CA CYS A 63 -8.26 0.60 4.99
C CYS A 63 -8.96 1.89 4.56
N SER A 64 -10.06 1.79 3.82
CA SER A 64 -10.80 2.95 3.30
C SER A 64 -11.35 3.87 4.39
N ASP A 65 -11.52 3.38 5.62
CA ASP A 65 -11.96 4.12 6.79
C ASP A 65 -10.81 4.80 7.56
N VAL A 66 -9.58 4.64 7.11
CA VAL A 66 -8.38 5.20 7.74
C VAL A 66 -7.82 6.32 6.87
N ASP A 67 -7.51 7.46 7.49
CA ASP A 67 -6.85 8.56 6.81
C ASP A 67 -5.35 8.24 6.63
N TRP A 68 -4.85 8.48 5.43
CA TRP A 68 -3.43 8.32 5.14
C TRP A 68 -3.01 9.30 4.03
N ILE A 69 -1.73 9.67 4.05
CA ILE A 69 -1.13 10.54 3.03
C ILE A 69 0.24 9.97 2.66
N ASP A 70 0.47 9.81 1.36
CA ASP A 70 1.77 9.41 0.82
C ASP A 70 2.61 10.67 0.58
N ILE A 71 3.78 10.75 1.21
CA ILE A 71 4.65 11.93 1.16
C ILE A 71 5.89 11.58 0.35
N ASP A 72 5.84 11.83 -0.94
CA ASP A 72 6.93 11.53 -1.88
C ASP A 72 7.53 12.79 -2.54
N ASP A 73 6.95 13.96 -2.29
CA ASP A 73 7.45 15.25 -2.79
C ASP A 73 7.10 16.41 -1.84
N ALA A 74 7.60 17.61 -2.15
CA ALA A 74 7.37 18.81 -1.33
C ALA A 74 5.89 19.23 -1.30
N VAL A 75 5.15 18.99 -2.36
CA VAL A 75 3.72 19.32 -2.43
C VAL A 75 2.92 18.41 -1.49
N ALA A 76 3.19 17.11 -1.52
CA ALA A 76 2.57 16.15 -0.61
C ALA A 76 2.93 16.44 0.85
N LEU A 77 4.18 16.83 1.13
CA LEU A 77 4.61 17.22 2.48
C LEU A 77 3.79 18.43 2.99
N ALA A 78 3.64 19.47 2.17
CA ALA A 78 2.85 20.65 2.55
C ALA A 78 1.39 20.30 2.86
N LYS A 79 0.78 19.44 2.04
CA LYS A 79 -0.57 18.93 2.30
C LYS A 79 -0.67 18.14 3.59
N ALA A 80 0.32 17.30 3.87
CA ALA A 80 0.38 16.51 5.10
C ALA A 80 0.50 17.39 6.33
N GLU A 81 1.34 18.43 6.30
CA GLU A 81 1.49 19.39 7.38
C GLU A 81 0.18 20.12 7.68
N THR A 82 -0.52 20.57 6.64
CA THR A 82 -1.83 21.22 6.79
C THR A 82 -2.85 20.27 7.41
N TRP A 83 -2.91 19.03 6.91
CA TRP A 83 -3.82 18.01 7.43
C TRP A 83 -3.53 17.68 8.90
N LEU A 84 -2.27 17.55 9.28
CA LEU A 84 -1.86 17.30 10.67
C LEU A 84 -2.29 18.44 11.59
N ALA A 85 -2.09 19.69 11.18
CA ALA A 85 -2.49 20.85 11.98
C ALA A 85 -4.01 20.87 12.22
N ASP A 86 -4.81 20.55 11.18
CA ASP A 86 -6.26 20.55 11.25
C ASP A 86 -6.81 19.36 12.05
N ASN A 87 -6.07 18.27 12.17
CA ASN A 87 -6.53 17.00 12.77
C ASN A 87 -5.71 16.59 14.00
N GLU A 88 -4.85 17.46 14.51
CA GLU A 88 -3.95 17.19 15.63
C GLU A 88 -4.65 16.58 16.85
N ARG A 89 -5.79 17.12 17.24
CA ARG A 89 -6.55 16.62 18.39
C ARG A 89 -7.02 15.18 18.21
N GLN A 90 -7.45 14.82 17.02
CA GLN A 90 -7.92 13.45 16.72
C GLN A 90 -6.79 12.45 16.77
N ILE A 91 -5.62 12.81 16.27
CA ILE A 91 -4.44 11.96 16.24
C ILE A 91 -3.94 11.68 17.65
N PHE A 92 -3.80 12.71 18.48
CA PHE A 92 -3.36 12.56 19.86
C PHE A 92 -4.36 11.81 20.73
N ARG A 93 -5.66 11.96 20.51
CA ARG A 93 -6.68 11.15 21.19
C ARG A 93 -6.54 9.67 20.88
N ARG A 94 -6.25 9.30 19.65
CA ARG A 94 -6.03 7.91 19.25
C ARG A 94 -4.77 7.33 19.90
N ALA A 95 -3.73 8.13 20.03
CA ALA A 95 -2.47 7.73 20.67
C ALA A 95 -2.60 7.51 22.17
N GLU A 96 -3.52 8.22 22.85
CA GLU A 96 -3.80 8.11 24.28
C GLU A 96 -4.66 6.89 24.64
N ARG A 97 -5.25 6.23 23.69
CA ARG A 97 -6.01 5.00 23.88
C ARG A 97 -5.08 3.80 23.90
#